data_34685b5afb4579913fe1c15469337897
#
_entry.id   34685b5afb4579913fe1c15469337897
#
_cell.length_a   1.000
_cell.length_b   1.000
_cell.length_c   1.000
_cell.angle_alpha   90.00
_cell.angle_beta   90.00
_cell.angle_gamma   90.00
#
_symmetry.space_group_name_H-M   'P 1'
#
loop_
_entity.id
_entity.type
_entity.pdbx_description
1 polymer ?
#
loop_
_entity_poly.entity_id
_entity_poly.type
_entity_poly.pdbx_seq_one_letter_code
_entity_poly.pdbx_strand_id
1 'polypeptide(L)'
;MTAHFVGAYKAFAANGASGAPPWLKEMRERAIARFAEVGFPTTRLEQWRFTNVQPISETPFELHRSSWEIDPVPAGVTVSTLSSAVATSPDFVRAHIGHYADLATNPFTALSTAFLADGVVIRVAPRAVVSDPIRVRCSIPRTARPMTHPRLLIVVEREAQAKIVEAYEGETEGVSLTNSVTEVVLEEGARLDLCREQREGVHSSHVAASHFHQARDSRLVFTTVALGAGLVRHDIHAVLDGSNAHLILSGLSVLGGTQHVDHHTTIEHAKPHCESHEYFNGVFDGESRGVFNGRIIVRPGAQRTDSKQTNNNLLLSRSARADSQPQLEIYADDVKCTHGSTVGPLDPTALFYLRSRGLGVEEARGLLTYGFGAEILDRIAVPGARERLDSEIRARLGVPEMAGSAA
;
A
#
# COMPACT_ATOMS: atom_id res chain seq x y z
N MET A 1 -18.89 5.48 -19.11
CA MET A 1 -17.73 5.24 -18.21
C MET A 1 -17.84 3.90 -17.49
N THR A 2 -18.78 3.67 -16.57
CA THR A 2 -18.95 2.37 -15.85
C THR A 2 -19.40 1.20 -16.72
N ALA A 3 -20.12 1.46 -17.83
CA ALA A 3 -20.71 0.42 -18.68
C ALA A 3 -19.71 -0.60 -19.24
N HIS A 4 -18.49 -0.15 -19.59
CA HIS A 4 -17.44 -1.05 -20.06
C HIS A 4 -17.03 -2.06 -18.98
N PHE A 5 -16.77 -1.60 -17.76
CA PHE A 5 -16.37 -2.46 -16.62
C PHE A 5 -17.49 -3.42 -16.21
N VAL A 6 -18.75 -2.97 -16.23
CA VAL A 6 -19.91 -3.83 -15.97
C VAL A 6 -20.08 -4.87 -17.11
N GLY A 7 -19.81 -4.48 -18.36
CA GLY A 7 -19.78 -5.40 -19.49
C GLY A 7 -18.68 -6.46 -19.35
N ALA A 8 -17.46 -6.05 -18.98
CA ALA A 8 -16.35 -6.95 -18.70
C ALA A 8 -16.68 -7.94 -17.56
N TYR A 9 -17.37 -7.48 -16.51
CA TYR A 9 -17.84 -8.35 -15.42
C TYR A 9 -18.82 -9.40 -15.91
N LYS A 10 -19.77 -9.05 -16.77
CA LYS A 10 -20.74 -10.03 -17.30
C LYS A 10 -20.03 -11.13 -18.10
N ALA A 11 -19.04 -10.77 -18.92
CA ALA A 11 -18.22 -11.74 -19.65
C ALA A 11 -17.38 -12.61 -18.69
N PHE A 12 -16.78 -12.02 -17.66
CA PHE A 12 -16.04 -12.73 -16.61
C PHE A 12 -16.96 -13.71 -15.83
N ALA A 13 -18.14 -13.29 -15.41
CA ALA A 13 -19.08 -14.12 -14.67
C ALA A 13 -19.57 -15.33 -15.49
N ALA A 14 -19.76 -15.15 -16.81
CA ALA A 14 -20.18 -16.21 -17.71
C ALA A 14 -19.07 -17.25 -17.97
N ASN A 15 -17.82 -16.83 -18.11
CA ASN A 15 -16.73 -17.67 -18.63
C ASN A 15 -15.65 -18.00 -17.59
N GLY A 16 -15.37 -17.12 -16.63
CA GLY A 16 -14.22 -17.22 -15.74
C GLY A 16 -14.54 -17.61 -14.29
N ALA A 17 -15.82 -17.62 -13.91
CA ALA A 17 -16.25 -17.77 -12.53
C ALA A 17 -17.10 -19.02 -12.25
N SER A 18 -17.23 -19.92 -13.23
CA SER A 18 -18.20 -21.04 -13.21
C SER A 18 -18.03 -22.03 -12.04
N GLY A 19 -16.83 -22.19 -11.49
CA GLY A 19 -16.54 -23.10 -10.36
C GLY A 19 -16.57 -22.45 -8.98
N ALA A 20 -16.88 -21.16 -8.86
CA ALA A 20 -16.86 -20.47 -7.56
C ALA A 20 -18.03 -20.90 -6.66
N PRO A 21 -17.80 -21.03 -5.33
CA PRO A 21 -18.89 -21.33 -4.39
C PRO A 21 -19.93 -20.21 -4.35
N PRO A 22 -21.20 -20.54 -3.92
CA PRO A 22 -22.30 -19.58 -3.93
C PRO A 22 -22.00 -18.27 -3.19
N TRP A 23 -21.37 -18.32 -2.02
CA TRP A 23 -21.02 -17.14 -1.22
C TRP A 23 -20.06 -16.19 -1.94
N LEU A 24 -19.12 -16.73 -2.75
CA LEU A 24 -18.18 -15.92 -3.50
C LEU A 24 -18.84 -15.27 -4.73
N LYS A 25 -19.79 -15.98 -5.36
CA LYS A 25 -20.60 -15.42 -6.46
C LYS A 25 -21.43 -14.25 -5.94
N GLU A 26 -22.13 -14.44 -4.82
CA GLU A 26 -22.94 -13.41 -4.18
C GLU A 26 -22.11 -12.19 -3.77
N MET A 27 -20.90 -12.39 -3.24
CA MET A 27 -19.97 -11.31 -2.92
C MET A 27 -19.61 -10.49 -4.16
N ARG A 28 -19.26 -11.15 -5.29
CA ARG A 28 -18.94 -10.49 -6.56
C ARG A 28 -20.13 -9.72 -7.12
N GLU A 29 -21.34 -10.30 -7.07
CA GLU A 29 -22.58 -9.67 -7.54
C GLU A 29 -22.91 -8.41 -6.74
N ARG A 30 -22.79 -8.45 -5.41
CA ARG A 30 -22.95 -7.27 -4.56
C ARG A 30 -21.91 -6.20 -4.87
N ALA A 31 -20.65 -6.60 -5.09
CA ALA A 31 -19.57 -5.70 -5.38
C ALA A 31 -19.73 -4.97 -6.72
N ILE A 32 -20.10 -5.68 -7.81
CA ILE A 32 -20.36 -5.03 -9.11
C ILE A 32 -21.62 -4.16 -9.08
N ALA A 33 -22.65 -4.56 -8.35
CA ALA A 33 -23.86 -3.76 -8.18
C ALA A 33 -23.51 -2.43 -7.48
N ARG A 34 -22.69 -2.49 -6.41
CA ARG A 34 -22.21 -1.30 -5.71
C ARG A 34 -21.36 -0.40 -6.60
N PHE A 35 -20.42 -0.97 -7.36
CA PHE A 35 -19.63 -0.22 -8.32
C PHE A 35 -20.50 0.44 -9.41
N ALA A 36 -21.51 -0.27 -9.91
CA ALA A 36 -22.43 0.26 -10.91
C ALA A 36 -23.28 1.44 -10.38
N GLU A 37 -23.62 1.40 -9.10
CA GLU A 37 -24.37 2.47 -8.41
C GLU A 37 -23.52 3.72 -8.20
N VAL A 38 -22.31 3.58 -7.66
CA VAL A 38 -21.48 4.74 -7.27
C VAL A 38 -20.59 5.26 -8.41
N GLY A 39 -20.18 4.39 -9.33
CA GLY A 39 -19.29 4.71 -10.44
C GLY A 39 -17.87 5.08 -10.00
N PHE A 40 -17.08 5.59 -10.94
CA PHE A 40 -15.76 6.13 -10.62
C PHE A 40 -15.87 7.45 -9.86
N PRO A 41 -14.98 7.68 -8.88
CA PRO A 41 -14.97 8.93 -8.15
C PRO A 41 -14.50 10.09 -9.03
N THR A 42 -14.92 11.27 -8.68
CA THR A 42 -14.52 12.51 -9.38
C THR A 42 -13.82 13.45 -8.40
N THR A 43 -13.09 14.42 -8.93
CA THR A 43 -12.41 15.45 -8.14
C THR A 43 -13.37 16.39 -7.35
N ARG A 44 -14.70 16.20 -7.48
CA ARG A 44 -15.71 16.88 -6.65
C ARG A 44 -15.85 16.22 -5.27
N LEU A 45 -15.46 14.97 -5.14
CA LEU A 45 -15.42 14.27 -3.86
C LEU A 45 -14.16 14.71 -3.11
N GLU A 46 -14.28 15.08 -1.85
CA GLU A 46 -13.18 15.59 -1.03
C GLU A 46 -11.98 14.62 -1.03
N GLN A 47 -12.23 13.34 -0.83
CA GLN A 47 -11.19 12.30 -0.82
C GLN A 47 -10.47 12.09 -2.17
N TRP A 48 -11.01 12.65 -3.27
CA TRP A 48 -10.46 12.53 -4.62
C TRP A 48 -10.12 13.89 -5.24
N ARG A 49 -10.20 14.96 -4.46
CA ARG A 49 -10.03 16.34 -4.92
C ARG A 49 -8.74 16.56 -5.70
N PHE A 50 -7.67 15.90 -5.31
CA PHE A 50 -6.34 16.06 -5.89
C PHE A 50 -5.97 14.96 -6.89
N THR A 51 -6.82 13.92 -7.04
CA THR A 51 -6.52 12.74 -7.86
C THR A 51 -7.62 12.49 -8.88
N ASN A 52 -7.30 12.80 -10.13
CA ASN A 52 -8.22 12.58 -11.25
C ASN A 52 -8.07 11.18 -11.82
N VAL A 53 -9.12 10.37 -11.72
CA VAL A 53 -9.18 9.00 -12.28
C VAL A 53 -10.02 8.92 -13.57
N GLN A 54 -10.36 10.06 -14.17
CA GLN A 54 -11.08 10.08 -15.45
C GLN A 54 -10.35 9.28 -16.55
N PRO A 55 -9.01 9.35 -16.70
CA PRO A 55 -8.28 8.53 -17.67
C PRO A 55 -8.50 7.03 -17.47
N ILE A 56 -8.60 6.57 -16.22
CA ILE A 56 -8.92 5.16 -15.92
C ILE A 56 -10.34 4.84 -16.39
N SER A 57 -11.30 5.71 -16.09
CA SER A 57 -12.72 5.48 -16.41
C SER A 57 -13.04 5.47 -17.91
N GLU A 58 -12.21 6.14 -18.72
CA GLU A 58 -12.37 6.29 -20.18
C GLU A 58 -11.57 5.28 -20.98
N THR A 59 -10.59 4.61 -20.35
CA THR A 59 -9.77 3.61 -21.02
C THR A 59 -10.50 2.27 -21.13
N PRO A 60 -10.62 1.69 -22.35
CA PRO A 60 -11.21 0.37 -22.53
C PRO A 60 -10.19 -0.72 -22.22
N PHE A 61 -9.97 -0.95 -20.93
CA PHE A 61 -9.07 -1.99 -20.44
C PHE A 61 -9.57 -3.40 -20.76
N GLU A 62 -8.64 -4.33 -20.87
CA GLU A 62 -8.89 -5.76 -21.03
C GLU A 62 -8.58 -6.49 -19.72
N LEU A 63 -9.53 -7.30 -19.23
CA LEU A 63 -9.35 -8.07 -18.01
C LEU A 63 -8.31 -9.17 -18.20
N HIS A 64 -7.29 -9.17 -17.38
CA HIS A 64 -6.27 -10.21 -17.31
C HIS A 64 -6.14 -10.76 -15.90
N ARG A 65 -5.61 -11.98 -15.77
CA ARG A 65 -5.21 -12.54 -14.48
C ARG A 65 -3.86 -11.96 -14.07
N SER A 66 -3.68 -11.77 -12.77
CA SER A 66 -2.40 -11.42 -12.20
C SER A 66 -1.46 -12.63 -12.25
N SER A 67 -0.19 -12.38 -12.56
CA SER A 67 0.85 -13.40 -12.45
C SER A 67 1.56 -13.25 -11.11
N TRP A 68 1.58 -14.32 -10.33
CA TRP A 68 2.21 -14.34 -9.01
C TRP A 68 3.43 -15.25 -9.01
N GLU A 69 4.54 -14.71 -8.53
CA GLU A 69 5.75 -15.45 -8.19
C GLU A 69 5.94 -15.41 -6.68
N ILE A 70 6.18 -16.59 -6.10
CA ILE A 70 6.25 -16.77 -4.65
C ILE A 70 7.57 -17.45 -4.35
N ASP A 71 8.37 -16.84 -3.47
CA ASP A 71 9.62 -17.43 -3.01
C ASP A 71 9.36 -18.74 -2.21
N PRO A 72 10.37 -19.59 -2.00
CA PRO A 72 10.23 -20.78 -1.19
C PRO A 72 9.61 -20.50 0.19
N VAL A 73 8.59 -21.26 0.53
CA VAL A 73 7.78 -21.04 1.73
C VAL A 73 8.42 -21.71 2.94
N PRO A 74 8.74 -20.97 4.02
CA PRO A 74 9.32 -21.55 5.22
C PRO A 74 8.34 -22.41 6.01
N ALA A 75 8.87 -23.23 6.92
CA ALA A 75 8.05 -24.03 7.82
C ALA A 75 7.13 -23.15 8.69
N GLY A 76 5.92 -23.62 8.97
CA GLY A 76 4.92 -22.89 9.74
C GLY A 76 4.10 -21.89 8.92
N VAL A 77 4.33 -21.80 7.61
CA VAL A 77 3.57 -20.96 6.70
C VAL A 77 2.89 -21.80 5.62
N THR A 78 1.68 -21.44 5.29
CA THR A 78 1.00 -21.96 4.10
C THR A 78 0.77 -20.80 3.13
N VAL A 79 1.24 -20.95 1.90
CA VAL A 79 0.95 -20.02 0.81
C VAL A 79 0.23 -20.78 -0.28
N SER A 80 -0.90 -20.28 -0.71
CA SER A 80 -1.73 -20.90 -1.74
C SER A 80 -2.37 -19.87 -2.66
N THR A 81 -2.74 -20.26 -3.87
CA THR A 81 -3.62 -19.42 -4.67
C THR A 81 -5.00 -19.33 -3.99
N LEU A 82 -5.71 -18.24 -4.20
CA LEU A 82 -7.05 -18.09 -3.66
C LEU A 82 -7.98 -19.22 -4.11
N SER A 83 -7.89 -19.65 -5.36
CA SER A 83 -8.69 -20.74 -5.88
C SER A 83 -8.41 -22.07 -5.17
N SER A 84 -7.13 -22.37 -4.90
CA SER A 84 -6.75 -23.55 -4.10
C SER A 84 -7.24 -23.44 -2.66
N ALA A 85 -7.07 -22.28 -2.02
CA ALA A 85 -7.53 -22.05 -0.65
C ALA A 85 -9.05 -22.20 -0.52
N VAL A 86 -9.82 -21.68 -1.49
CA VAL A 86 -11.29 -21.84 -1.54
C VAL A 86 -11.68 -23.32 -1.67
N ALA A 87 -10.92 -24.12 -2.39
CA ALA A 87 -11.20 -25.55 -2.56
C ALA A 87 -10.81 -26.40 -1.33
N THR A 88 -9.69 -26.08 -0.69
CA THR A 88 -9.12 -26.90 0.41
C THR A 88 -9.52 -26.43 1.81
N SER A 89 -9.80 -25.14 1.98
CA SER A 89 -10.10 -24.50 3.27
C SER A 89 -11.17 -23.42 3.12
N PRO A 90 -12.37 -23.75 2.59
CA PRO A 90 -13.41 -22.77 2.24
C PRO A 90 -13.87 -21.92 3.42
N ASP A 91 -14.02 -22.52 4.60
CA ASP A 91 -14.49 -21.83 5.82
C ASP A 91 -13.44 -20.80 6.29
N PHE A 92 -12.15 -21.12 6.22
CA PHE A 92 -11.08 -20.19 6.54
C PHE A 92 -11.11 -18.99 5.61
N VAL A 93 -11.16 -19.22 4.29
CA VAL A 93 -11.21 -18.11 3.33
C VAL A 93 -12.47 -17.27 3.52
N ARG A 94 -13.61 -17.90 3.69
CA ARG A 94 -14.88 -17.22 3.92
C ARG A 94 -14.90 -16.38 5.19
N ALA A 95 -14.20 -16.80 6.25
CA ALA A 95 -14.13 -16.07 7.51
C ALA A 95 -13.33 -14.76 7.41
N HIS A 96 -12.46 -14.62 6.41
CA HIS A 96 -11.54 -13.48 6.33
C HIS A 96 -11.73 -12.61 5.09
N ILE A 97 -11.86 -13.22 3.89
CA ILE A 97 -11.82 -12.44 2.64
C ILE A 97 -13.06 -11.56 2.47
N GLY A 98 -12.84 -10.28 2.19
CA GLY A 98 -13.91 -9.30 1.99
C GLY A 98 -14.57 -8.83 3.29
N HIS A 99 -14.06 -9.21 4.46
CA HIS A 99 -14.59 -8.76 5.76
C HIS A 99 -14.01 -7.44 6.22
N TYR A 100 -12.79 -7.13 5.79
CA TYR A 100 -12.07 -5.93 6.21
C TYR A 100 -12.04 -4.86 5.11
N ALA A 101 -12.19 -5.28 3.86
CA ALA A 101 -12.20 -4.40 2.71
C ALA A 101 -13.55 -3.68 2.57
N ASP A 102 -13.53 -2.34 2.62
CA ASP A 102 -14.74 -1.53 2.51
C ASP A 102 -15.26 -1.47 1.07
N LEU A 103 -16.35 -2.16 0.81
CA LEU A 103 -17.06 -2.13 -0.47
C LEU A 103 -18.02 -0.94 -0.59
N ALA A 104 -18.42 -0.34 0.53
CA ALA A 104 -19.49 0.66 0.53
C ALA A 104 -19.00 2.02 0.09
N THR A 105 -17.79 2.42 0.53
CA THR A 105 -17.27 3.77 0.30
C THR A 105 -16.16 3.82 -0.74
N ASN A 106 -15.46 2.72 -1.01
CA ASN A 106 -14.37 2.69 -1.99
C ASN A 106 -14.78 1.95 -3.28
N PRO A 107 -15.04 2.68 -4.38
CA PRO A 107 -15.48 2.08 -5.64
C PRO A 107 -14.41 1.19 -6.29
N PHE A 108 -13.13 1.45 -6.09
CA PHE A 108 -12.06 0.60 -6.60
C PHE A 108 -11.96 -0.72 -5.84
N THR A 109 -12.18 -0.71 -4.52
CA THR A 109 -12.31 -1.94 -3.73
C THR A 109 -13.54 -2.76 -4.17
N ALA A 110 -14.66 -2.10 -4.44
CA ALA A 110 -15.83 -2.77 -5.00
C ALA A 110 -15.54 -3.39 -6.38
N LEU A 111 -14.89 -2.64 -7.28
CA LEU A 111 -14.51 -3.14 -8.60
C LEU A 111 -13.53 -4.32 -8.49
N SER A 112 -12.49 -4.24 -7.65
CA SER A 112 -11.56 -5.34 -7.40
C SER A 112 -12.26 -6.59 -6.88
N THR A 113 -13.19 -6.43 -5.95
CA THR A 113 -13.93 -7.55 -5.36
C THR A 113 -14.91 -8.18 -6.36
N ALA A 114 -15.47 -7.41 -7.28
CA ALA A 114 -16.30 -7.95 -8.37
C ALA A 114 -15.51 -8.94 -9.24
N PHE A 115 -14.26 -8.63 -9.54
CA PHE A 115 -13.37 -9.49 -10.34
C PHE A 115 -12.52 -10.46 -9.51
N LEU A 116 -12.86 -10.67 -8.24
CA LEU A 116 -12.13 -11.55 -7.33
C LEU A 116 -12.13 -13.00 -7.83
N ALA A 117 -11.11 -13.39 -8.57
CA ALA A 117 -10.95 -14.74 -9.12
C ALA A 117 -9.60 -15.33 -8.77
N ASP A 118 -8.63 -14.48 -8.56
CA ASP A 118 -7.26 -14.85 -8.37
C ASP A 118 -6.63 -14.06 -7.23
N GLY A 119 -5.58 -14.60 -6.66
CA GLY A 119 -4.89 -13.96 -5.55
C GLY A 119 -4.04 -14.97 -4.79
N VAL A 120 -3.41 -14.49 -3.73
CA VAL A 120 -2.59 -15.28 -2.83
C VAL A 120 -3.15 -15.22 -1.41
N VAL A 121 -3.20 -16.36 -0.76
CA VAL A 121 -3.55 -16.51 0.66
C VAL A 121 -2.31 -16.97 1.41
N ILE A 122 -1.88 -16.19 2.38
CA ILE A 122 -0.76 -16.49 3.28
C ILE A 122 -1.33 -16.70 4.67
N ARG A 123 -1.09 -17.87 5.24
CA ARG A 123 -1.45 -18.22 6.61
C ARG A 123 -0.21 -18.58 7.38
N VAL A 124 0.06 -17.87 8.47
CA VAL A 124 1.15 -18.16 9.42
C VAL A 124 0.55 -18.87 10.62
N ALA A 125 0.97 -20.11 10.84
CA ALA A 125 0.38 -20.97 11.87
C ALA A 125 0.62 -20.41 13.28
N PRO A 126 -0.24 -20.73 14.27
CA PRO A 126 -0.11 -20.21 15.64
C PRO A 126 1.27 -20.50 16.22
N ARG A 127 1.87 -19.49 16.87
CA ARG A 127 3.21 -19.54 17.49
C ARG A 127 4.37 -19.83 16.54
N ALA A 128 4.16 -19.87 15.24
CA ALA A 128 5.25 -19.97 14.28
C ALA A 128 6.09 -18.69 14.29
N VAL A 129 7.42 -18.86 14.36
CA VAL A 129 8.37 -17.75 14.24
C VAL A 129 9.11 -17.91 12.93
N VAL A 130 8.75 -17.08 11.96
CA VAL A 130 9.27 -17.12 10.59
C VAL A 130 10.31 -16.02 10.44
N SER A 131 11.57 -16.37 10.44
CA SER A 131 12.71 -15.45 10.34
C SER A 131 12.97 -14.99 8.91
N ASP A 132 12.84 -15.93 7.95
CA ASP A 132 13.11 -15.66 6.55
C ASP A 132 11.95 -14.93 5.90
N PRO A 133 12.19 -13.83 5.14
CA PRO A 133 11.11 -13.10 4.48
C PRO A 133 10.41 -13.95 3.42
N ILE A 134 9.09 -13.86 3.39
CA ILE A 134 8.26 -14.44 2.32
C ILE A 134 8.03 -13.33 1.28
N ARG A 135 8.53 -13.51 0.08
CA ARG A 135 8.26 -12.56 -1.01
C ARG A 135 7.18 -13.08 -1.93
N VAL A 136 6.17 -12.24 -2.15
CA VAL A 136 5.15 -12.45 -3.18
C VAL A 136 5.21 -11.29 -4.18
N ARG A 137 5.38 -11.63 -5.45
CA ARG A 137 5.56 -10.67 -6.53
C ARG A 137 4.43 -10.81 -7.54
N CYS A 138 3.72 -9.72 -7.76
CA CYS A 138 2.67 -9.60 -8.75
C CYS A 138 3.19 -8.85 -9.97
N SER A 139 3.13 -9.49 -11.13
CA SER A 139 3.56 -8.89 -12.41
C SER A 139 2.36 -8.59 -13.29
N ILE A 140 2.38 -7.41 -13.95
CA ILE A 140 1.37 -7.05 -14.94
C ILE A 140 1.67 -7.70 -16.29
N PRO A 141 0.64 -8.13 -17.05
CA PRO A 141 0.83 -8.69 -18.39
C PRO A 141 1.36 -7.64 -19.38
N ARG A 142 2.26 -8.06 -20.29
CA ARG A 142 2.80 -7.21 -21.36
C ARG A 142 1.84 -7.16 -22.55
N THR A 143 0.70 -6.50 -22.38
CA THR A 143 -0.30 -6.25 -23.40
C THR A 143 -0.63 -4.76 -23.48
N ALA A 144 -1.40 -4.34 -24.48
CA ALA A 144 -1.60 -2.91 -24.73
C ALA A 144 -2.39 -2.18 -23.60
N ARG A 145 -3.38 -2.84 -23.00
CA ARG A 145 -4.28 -2.22 -22.01
C ARG A 145 -4.75 -3.21 -20.95
N PRO A 146 -3.84 -3.88 -20.23
CA PRO A 146 -4.25 -4.85 -19.24
C PRO A 146 -4.87 -4.19 -18.02
N MET A 147 -5.94 -4.83 -17.50
CA MET A 147 -6.51 -4.55 -16.19
C MET A 147 -6.38 -5.80 -15.35
N THR A 148 -5.78 -5.68 -14.17
CA THR A 148 -5.65 -6.76 -13.19
C THR A 148 -6.23 -6.36 -11.84
N HIS A 149 -6.76 -7.35 -11.12
CA HIS A 149 -7.34 -7.18 -9.79
C HIS A 149 -6.67 -8.13 -8.79
N PRO A 150 -5.39 -7.92 -8.47
CA PRO A 150 -4.67 -8.80 -7.54
C PRO A 150 -5.24 -8.71 -6.13
N ARG A 151 -5.42 -9.88 -5.51
CA ARG A 151 -5.89 -10.00 -4.12
C ARG A 151 -4.87 -10.70 -3.26
N LEU A 152 -4.55 -10.13 -2.11
CA LEU A 152 -3.69 -10.74 -1.11
C LEU A 152 -4.44 -10.81 0.22
N LEU A 153 -4.51 -12.01 0.79
CA LEU A 153 -5.01 -12.24 2.15
C LEU A 153 -3.86 -12.77 3.01
N ILE A 154 -3.53 -12.08 4.09
CA ILE A 154 -2.51 -12.48 5.05
C ILE A 154 -3.18 -12.66 6.41
N VAL A 155 -3.07 -13.85 6.99
CA VAL A 155 -3.53 -14.13 8.36
C VAL A 155 -2.34 -14.59 9.17
N VAL A 156 -1.95 -13.79 10.16
CA VAL A 156 -0.92 -14.15 11.14
C VAL A 156 -1.64 -14.55 12.41
N GLU A 157 -1.65 -15.87 12.66
CA GLU A 157 -2.40 -16.44 13.77
C GLU A 157 -1.72 -16.16 15.10
N ARG A 158 -2.39 -16.51 16.18
CA ARG A 158 -2.03 -16.19 17.56
C ARG A 158 -0.55 -16.41 17.87
N GLU A 159 0.08 -15.35 18.44
CA GLU A 159 1.50 -15.38 18.88
C GLU A 159 2.51 -15.70 17.75
N ALA A 160 2.07 -15.71 16.48
CA ALA A 160 2.95 -15.96 15.34
C ALA A 160 3.70 -14.70 14.91
N GLN A 161 4.82 -14.90 14.22
CA GLN A 161 5.68 -13.83 13.72
C GLN A 161 6.10 -14.10 12.28
N ALA A 162 5.98 -13.10 11.40
CA ALA A 162 6.41 -13.23 10.01
C ALA A 162 6.95 -11.92 9.44
N LYS A 163 7.71 -12.05 8.35
CA LYS A 163 8.19 -10.95 7.52
C LYS A 163 7.77 -11.21 6.10
N ILE A 164 7.13 -10.24 5.46
CA ILE A 164 6.58 -10.41 4.12
C ILE A 164 6.97 -9.23 3.23
N VAL A 165 7.28 -9.51 1.97
CA VAL A 165 7.42 -8.53 0.90
C VAL A 165 6.30 -8.74 -0.10
N GLU A 166 5.50 -7.70 -0.34
CA GLU A 166 4.49 -7.61 -1.37
C GLU A 166 5.01 -6.69 -2.48
N ALA A 167 5.30 -7.20 -3.67
CA ALA A 167 5.87 -6.43 -4.75
C ALA A 167 4.96 -6.40 -5.98
N TYR A 168 4.85 -5.21 -6.59
CA TYR A 168 4.14 -4.97 -7.85
C TYR A 168 5.11 -4.39 -8.87
N GLU A 169 5.26 -5.05 -10.00
CA GLU A 169 6.23 -4.67 -11.00
C GLU A 169 5.77 -5.02 -12.42
N GLY A 170 6.43 -4.46 -13.39
CA GLY A 170 6.23 -4.75 -14.80
C GLY A 170 6.06 -3.48 -15.63
N GLU A 171 6.26 -3.67 -16.92
CA GLU A 171 6.06 -2.64 -17.93
C GLU A 171 5.12 -3.16 -18.99
N THR A 172 4.30 -2.28 -19.54
CA THR A 172 3.40 -2.56 -20.65
C THR A 172 3.76 -1.69 -21.85
N GLU A 173 3.37 -2.13 -23.04
CA GLU A 173 3.53 -1.33 -24.28
C GLU A 173 2.59 -0.12 -24.32
N GLY A 174 1.58 -0.09 -23.45
CA GLY A 174 0.56 0.95 -23.38
C GLY A 174 0.17 1.26 -21.94
N VAL A 175 -1.06 1.69 -21.74
CA VAL A 175 -1.60 2.00 -20.40
C VAL A 175 -2.09 0.75 -19.71
N SER A 176 -1.90 0.66 -18.40
CA SER A 176 -2.39 -0.45 -17.58
C SER A 176 -3.11 0.01 -16.32
N LEU A 177 -3.94 -0.87 -15.79
CA LEU A 177 -4.58 -0.69 -14.47
C LEU A 177 -4.29 -1.90 -13.59
N THR A 178 -3.61 -1.66 -12.48
CA THR A 178 -3.54 -2.58 -11.35
C THR A 178 -4.44 -2.06 -10.24
N ASN A 179 -5.49 -2.80 -9.92
CA ASN A 179 -6.42 -2.45 -8.85
C ASN A 179 -6.34 -3.51 -7.75
N SER A 180 -5.36 -3.36 -6.85
CA SER A 180 -5.01 -4.36 -5.84
C SER A 180 -5.76 -4.16 -4.52
N VAL A 181 -6.08 -5.28 -3.86
CA VAL A 181 -6.60 -5.24 -2.48
C VAL A 181 -5.84 -6.23 -1.62
N THR A 182 -5.31 -5.74 -0.49
CA THR A 182 -4.62 -6.54 0.51
C THR A 182 -5.38 -6.49 1.83
N GLU A 183 -5.73 -7.65 2.37
CA GLU A 183 -6.34 -7.79 3.70
C GLU A 183 -5.38 -8.51 4.62
N VAL A 184 -5.12 -7.93 5.78
CA VAL A 184 -4.19 -8.46 6.79
C VAL A 184 -4.88 -8.56 8.12
N VAL A 185 -4.83 -9.75 8.70
CA VAL A 185 -5.38 -10.04 10.03
C VAL A 185 -4.25 -10.46 10.94
N LEU A 186 -4.08 -9.75 12.04
CA LEU A 186 -3.18 -10.13 13.10
C LEU A 186 -4.00 -10.56 14.32
N GLU A 187 -3.91 -11.83 14.67
CA GLU A 187 -4.53 -12.35 15.88
C GLU A 187 -3.76 -11.91 17.13
N GLU A 188 -4.25 -12.30 18.30
CA GLU A 188 -3.67 -11.94 19.59
C GLU A 188 -2.17 -12.27 19.68
N GLY A 189 -1.36 -11.26 20.02
CA GLY A 189 0.10 -11.39 20.15
C GLY A 189 0.86 -11.58 18.83
N ALA A 190 0.19 -11.57 17.69
CA ALA A 190 0.81 -11.73 16.39
C ALA A 190 1.70 -10.54 16.01
N ARG A 191 2.77 -10.81 15.25
CA ARG A 191 3.71 -9.79 14.77
C ARG A 191 3.95 -9.93 13.28
N LEU A 192 3.83 -8.83 12.55
CA LEU A 192 4.10 -8.80 11.12
C LEU A 192 4.95 -7.58 10.75
N ASP A 193 6.04 -7.83 10.05
CA ASP A 193 6.77 -6.83 9.30
C ASP A 193 6.42 -7.00 7.81
N LEU A 194 5.73 -6.02 7.22
CA LEU A 194 5.29 -6.05 5.82
C LEU A 194 5.90 -4.89 5.05
N CYS A 195 6.60 -5.20 3.97
CA CYS A 195 7.13 -4.21 3.03
C CYS A 195 6.39 -4.34 1.70
N ARG A 196 5.76 -3.24 1.25
CA ARG A 196 5.12 -3.14 -0.06
C ARG A 196 5.98 -2.33 -1.01
N GLU A 197 6.31 -2.91 -2.15
CA GLU A 197 7.15 -2.33 -3.19
C GLU A 197 6.34 -2.13 -4.47
N GLN A 198 6.25 -0.91 -5.00
CA GLN A 198 5.54 -0.60 -6.24
C GLN A 198 6.52 0.00 -7.27
N ARG A 199 6.71 -0.72 -8.41
CA ARG A 199 7.70 -0.42 -9.45
C ARG A 199 7.16 -0.56 -10.87
N GLU A 200 5.86 -0.39 -11.06
CA GLU A 200 5.26 -0.47 -12.39
C GLU A 200 5.69 0.71 -13.27
N GLY A 201 5.67 0.53 -14.58
CA GLY A 201 6.09 1.54 -15.55
C GLY A 201 5.24 2.80 -15.55
N VAL A 202 5.77 3.90 -16.06
CA VAL A 202 5.15 5.26 -16.00
C VAL A 202 3.81 5.39 -16.73
N HIS A 203 3.43 4.43 -17.58
CA HIS A 203 2.11 4.39 -18.22
C HIS A 203 1.07 3.60 -17.41
N SER A 204 1.47 3.05 -16.27
CA SER A 204 0.57 2.30 -15.39
C SER A 204 -0.21 3.22 -14.47
N SER A 205 -1.44 2.81 -14.15
CA SER A 205 -2.20 3.31 -13.01
C SER A 205 -2.29 2.21 -11.96
N HIS A 206 -1.81 2.48 -10.74
CA HIS A 206 -1.87 1.58 -9.62
C HIS A 206 -2.81 2.12 -8.56
N VAL A 207 -3.98 1.50 -8.40
CA VAL A 207 -4.93 1.83 -7.34
C VAL A 207 -4.95 0.67 -6.35
N ALA A 208 -4.61 0.96 -5.11
CA ALA A 208 -4.46 -0.04 -4.07
C ALA A 208 -5.33 0.27 -2.85
N ALA A 209 -5.82 -0.77 -2.20
CA ALA A 209 -6.41 -0.69 -0.87
C ALA A 209 -5.77 -1.75 0.03
N SER A 210 -5.24 -1.31 1.20
CA SER A 210 -4.70 -2.20 2.23
C SER A 210 -5.50 -2.05 3.50
N HIS A 211 -6.03 -3.17 4.01
CA HIS A 211 -6.86 -3.22 5.20
C HIS A 211 -6.19 -4.08 6.27
N PHE A 212 -5.95 -3.49 7.42
CA PHE A 212 -5.29 -4.12 8.55
C PHE A 212 -6.24 -4.23 9.74
N HIS A 213 -6.39 -5.42 10.28
CA HIS A 213 -7.14 -5.66 11.51
C HIS A 213 -6.21 -6.24 12.57
N GLN A 214 -6.08 -5.54 13.70
CA GLN A 214 -5.16 -5.86 14.77
C GLN A 214 -5.91 -6.24 16.06
N ALA A 215 -5.73 -7.50 16.51
CA ALA A 215 -6.20 -7.97 17.79
C ALA A 215 -5.26 -7.53 18.93
N ARG A 216 -5.59 -7.92 20.16
CA ARG A 216 -4.85 -7.56 21.38
C ARG A 216 -3.38 -7.96 21.31
N ASP A 217 -2.50 -7.08 21.83
CA ASP A 217 -1.05 -7.30 21.96
C ASP A 217 -0.34 -7.55 20.59
N SER A 218 -1.02 -7.30 19.46
CA SER A 218 -0.44 -7.47 18.14
C SER A 218 0.47 -6.31 17.76
N ARG A 219 1.41 -6.59 16.85
CA ARG A 219 2.33 -5.57 16.31
C ARG A 219 2.42 -5.66 14.80
N LEU A 220 2.17 -4.54 14.13
CA LEU A 220 2.36 -4.37 12.70
C LEU A 220 3.41 -3.28 12.42
N VAL A 221 4.41 -3.62 11.62
CA VAL A 221 5.27 -2.64 10.94
C VAL A 221 4.98 -2.76 9.44
N PHE A 222 4.38 -1.74 8.89
CA PHE A 222 4.07 -1.68 7.46
C PHE A 222 4.83 -0.54 6.80
N THR A 223 5.60 -0.85 5.78
CA THR A 223 6.28 0.15 4.96
C THR A 223 5.86 0.01 3.50
N THR A 224 5.40 1.10 2.88
CA THR A 224 5.08 1.16 1.46
C THR A 224 6.06 2.07 0.72
N VAL A 225 6.61 1.59 -0.40
CA VAL A 225 7.56 2.35 -1.22
C VAL A 225 7.02 2.44 -2.64
N ALA A 226 6.76 3.67 -3.11
CA ALA A 226 6.26 3.97 -4.44
C ALA A 226 7.36 4.58 -5.30
N LEU A 227 7.81 3.84 -6.31
CA LEU A 227 8.91 4.20 -7.21
C LEU A 227 8.51 4.22 -8.68
N GLY A 228 7.28 3.84 -9.02
CA GLY A 228 6.82 3.70 -10.39
C GLY A 228 5.40 4.21 -10.61
N ALA A 229 4.82 3.82 -11.75
CA ALA A 229 3.52 4.22 -12.30
C ALA A 229 3.39 5.73 -12.62
N GLY A 230 2.48 6.07 -13.53
CA GLY A 230 2.08 7.45 -13.78
C GLY A 230 1.12 7.96 -12.72
N LEU A 231 0.24 7.07 -12.24
CA LEU A 231 -0.68 7.32 -11.13
C LEU A 231 -0.58 6.20 -10.10
N VAL A 232 -0.31 6.56 -8.85
CA VAL A 232 -0.45 5.68 -7.69
C VAL A 232 -1.49 6.28 -6.75
N ARG A 233 -2.52 5.50 -6.40
CA ARG A 233 -3.42 5.80 -5.27
C ARG A 233 -3.38 4.63 -4.32
N HIS A 234 -3.11 4.87 -3.04
CA HIS A 234 -3.09 3.84 -2.02
C HIS A 234 -3.94 4.25 -0.81
N ASP A 235 -5.08 3.60 -0.67
CA ASP A 235 -5.95 3.73 0.50
C ASP A 235 -5.53 2.68 1.54
N ILE A 236 -5.12 3.14 2.73
CA ILE A 236 -4.63 2.31 3.83
C ILE A 236 -5.56 2.49 5.02
N HIS A 237 -6.18 1.42 5.45
CA HIS A 237 -7.08 1.42 6.60
C HIS A 237 -6.60 0.43 7.66
N ALA A 238 -6.31 0.89 8.85
CA ALA A 238 -5.89 0.08 9.98
C ALA A 238 -6.85 0.24 11.16
N VAL A 239 -7.35 -0.88 11.68
CA VAL A 239 -8.20 -0.91 12.88
C VAL A 239 -7.45 -1.62 14.00
N LEU A 240 -7.13 -0.89 15.08
CA LEU A 240 -6.56 -1.43 16.30
C LEU A 240 -7.72 -1.86 17.22
N ASP A 241 -8.26 -3.08 16.96
CA ASP A 241 -9.46 -3.62 17.62
C ASP A 241 -9.14 -4.51 18.84
N GLY A 242 -7.92 -4.49 19.30
CA GLY A 242 -7.48 -5.13 20.55
C GLY A 242 -6.65 -4.17 21.39
N SER A 243 -6.77 -4.25 22.73
CA SER A 243 -5.96 -3.44 23.62
C SER A 243 -4.47 -3.71 23.41
N ASN A 244 -3.63 -2.68 23.58
CA ASN A 244 -2.17 -2.77 23.47
C ASN A 244 -1.68 -3.21 22.07
N ALA A 245 -2.44 -2.87 21.02
CA ALA A 245 -2.00 -3.05 19.66
C ALA A 245 -1.04 -1.92 19.23
N HIS A 246 0.00 -2.29 18.49
CA HIS A 246 1.04 -1.36 18.03
C HIS A 246 1.12 -1.34 16.52
N LEU A 247 1.10 -0.15 15.92
CA LEU A 247 1.21 0.09 14.49
C LEU A 247 2.36 1.07 14.20
N ILE A 248 3.27 0.67 13.32
CA ILE A 248 4.18 1.58 12.63
C ILE A 248 3.83 1.55 11.16
N LEU A 249 3.42 2.69 10.62
CA LEU A 249 3.06 2.86 9.22
C LEU A 249 4.03 3.84 8.56
N SER A 250 4.79 3.39 7.57
CA SER A 250 5.78 4.22 6.90
C SER A 250 5.55 4.24 5.39
N GLY A 251 5.82 5.36 4.75
CA GLY A 251 5.71 5.51 3.30
C GLY A 251 6.85 6.33 2.71
N LEU A 252 7.42 5.87 1.60
CA LEU A 252 8.39 6.62 0.81
C LEU A 252 7.93 6.67 -0.64
N SER A 253 7.94 7.88 -1.20
CA SER A 253 7.69 8.10 -2.63
C SER A 253 8.86 8.87 -3.22
N VAL A 254 9.43 8.36 -4.32
CA VAL A 254 10.49 9.04 -5.07
C VAL A 254 10.08 9.13 -6.52
N LEU A 255 9.60 10.28 -6.94
CA LEU A 255 8.93 10.50 -8.21
C LEU A 255 9.56 11.63 -9.00
N GLY A 256 9.43 11.54 -10.33
CA GLY A 256 9.87 12.57 -11.27
C GLY A 256 8.90 12.72 -12.45
N GLY A 257 9.26 13.57 -13.44
CA GLY A 257 8.41 13.80 -14.60
C GLY A 257 7.02 14.31 -14.21
N THR A 258 5.97 13.64 -14.68
CA THR A 258 4.55 13.99 -14.43
C THR A 258 3.86 12.96 -13.51
N GLN A 259 4.63 12.15 -12.80
CA GLN A 259 4.07 11.10 -11.93
C GLN A 259 3.25 11.70 -10.77
N HIS A 260 2.22 10.97 -10.38
CA HIS A 260 1.32 11.36 -9.29
C HIS A 260 1.19 10.22 -8.28
N VAL A 261 1.43 10.52 -7.00
CA VAL A 261 1.18 9.60 -5.89
C VAL A 261 0.18 10.21 -4.90
N ASP A 262 -0.73 9.40 -4.41
CA ASP A 262 -1.75 9.81 -3.45
C ASP A 262 -1.92 8.72 -2.39
N HIS A 263 -1.46 9.00 -1.17
CA HIS A 263 -1.63 8.13 -0.01
C HIS A 263 -2.75 8.65 0.87
N HIS A 264 -3.77 7.82 1.08
CA HIS A 264 -4.80 8.05 2.07
C HIS A 264 -4.70 7.02 3.18
N THR A 265 -4.51 7.48 4.41
CA THR A 265 -4.46 6.62 5.57
C THR A 265 -5.65 6.89 6.48
N THR A 266 -6.21 5.84 7.07
CA THR A 266 -7.17 5.93 8.16
C THR A 266 -6.75 4.95 9.23
N ILE A 267 -6.38 5.46 10.39
CA ILE A 267 -6.01 4.65 11.56
C ILE A 267 -7.09 4.81 12.61
N GLU A 268 -7.77 3.72 12.93
CA GLU A 268 -8.83 3.69 13.94
C GLU A 268 -8.34 3.01 15.22
N HIS A 269 -8.25 3.77 16.30
CA HIS A 269 -8.03 3.25 17.64
C HIS A 269 -9.39 2.91 18.24
N ALA A 270 -9.75 1.63 18.23
CA ALA A 270 -11.02 1.14 18.73
C ALA A 270 -10.94 0.69 20.19
N LYS A 271 -9.74 0.39 20.72
CA LYS A 271 -9.50 -0.14 22.07
C LYS A 271 -8.40 0.67 22.80
N PRO A 272 -8.35 0.59 24.14
CA PRO A 272 -7.40 1.37 24.94
C PRO A 272 -5.95 0.85 24.82
N HIS A 273 -5.00 1.72 25.22
CA HIS A 273 -3.57 1.44 25.28
C HIS A 273 -2.92 1.12 23.93
N CYS A 274 -3.48 1.60 22.83
CA CYS A 274 -2.92 1.38 21.50
C CYS A 274 -1.96 2.50 21.12
N GLU A 275 -0.94 2.13 20.33
CA GLU A 275 0.04 3.07 19.78
C GLU A 275 0.03 3.00 18.25
N SER A 276 0.07 4.19 17.60
CA SER A 276 0.27 4.26 16.16
C SER A 276 1.21 5.39 15.77
N HIS A 277 2.25 5.05 15.02
CA HIS A 277 3.20 6.03 14.51
C HIS A 277 3.25 5.98 12.99
N GLU A 278 3.00 7.12 12.38
CA GLU A 278 2.89 7.28 10.94
C GLU A 278 3.97 8.22 10.41
N TYR A 279 4.72 7.76 9.38
CA TYR A 279 5.84 8.49 8.79
C TYR A 279 5.78 8.40 7.27
N PHE A 280 5.47 9.49 6.58
CA PHE A 280 5.44 9.56 5.12
C PHE A 280 6.41 10.62 4.61
N ASN A 281 7.40 10.19 3.82
CA ASN A 281 8.33 11.07 3.16
C ASN A 281 8.15 11.00 1.63
N GLY A 282 8.03 12.16 0.99
CA GLY A 282 7.91 12.30 -0.46
C GLY A 282 9.05 13.10 -1.06
N VAL A 283 9.67 12.60 -2.12
CA VAL A 283 10.66 13.30 -2.94
C VAL A 283 10.06 13.50 -4.32
N PHE A 284 9.91 14.75 -4.74
CA PHE A 284 9.20 15.11 -5.97
C PHE A 284 10.06 16.02 -6.85
N ASP A 285 10.27 15.59 -8.10
CA ASP A 285 11.02 16.34 -9.11
C ASP A 285 10.19 16.52 -10.41
N GLY A 286 10.64 17.40 -11.30
CA GLY A 286 9.93 17.72 -12.53
C GLY A 286 8.55 18.38 -12.25
N GLU A 287 7.48 17.83 -12.78
CA GLU A 287 6.08 18.23 -12.55
C GLU A 287 5.32 17.19 -11.69
N SER A 288 6.07 16.33 -10.97
CA SER A 288 5.46 15.29 -10.15
C SER A 288 4.68 15.86 -8.98
N ARG A 289 3.68 15.09 -8.51
CA ARG A 289 2.80 15.52 -7.44
C ARG A 289 2.63 14.43 -6.39
N GLY A 290 2.77 14.83 -5.11
CA GLY A 290 2.42 14.01 -3.96
C GLY A 290 1.16 14.51 -3.27
N VAL A 291 0.33 13.58 -2.82
CA VAL A 291 -0.81 13.85 -1.93
C VAL A 291 -0.71 12.93 -0.73
N PHE A 292 -0.89 13.47 0.43
CA PHE A 292 -1.05 12.74 1.67
C PHE A 292 -2.30 13.21 2.39
N ASN A 293 -3.22 12.29 2.66
CA ASN A 293 -4.40 12.53 3.48
C ASN A 293 -4.41 11.50 4.60
N GLY A 294 -4.10 11.92 5.82
CA GLY A 294 -3.99 11.02 6.97
C GLY A 294 -5.05 11.34 8.00
N ARG A 295 -5.88 10.35 8.33
CA ARG A 295 -6.93 10.47 9.33
C ARG A 295 -6.70 9.51 10.48
N ILE A 296 -6.65 10.04 11.69
CA ILE A 296 -6.61 9.26 12.93
C ILE A 296 -7.94 9.41 13.64
N ILE A 297 -8.59 8.29 13.95
CA ILE A 297 -9.87 8.22 14.67
C ILE A 297 -9.63 7.53 16.00
N VAL A 298 -9.90 8.24 17.10
CA VAL A 298 -9.81 7.68 18.47
C VAL A 298 -11.22 7.54 19.02
N ARG A 299 -11.70 6.32 19.18
CA ARG A 299 -13.04 6.00 19.66
C ARG A 299 -13.20 6.36 21.15
N PRO A 300 -14.43 6.59 21.65
CA PRO A 300 -14.66 7.02 23.06
C PRO A 300 -14.00 6.13 24.11
N GLY A 301 -13.94 4.81 23.89
CA GLY A 301 -13.32 3.85 24.81
C GLY A 301 -11.81 3.66 24.65
N ALA A 302 -11.18 4.27 23.64
CA ALA A 302 -9.76 4.09 23.33
C ALA A 302 -8.86 5.02 24.16
N GLN A 303 -8.97 4.92 25.48
CA GLN A 303 -8.16 5.70 26.41
C GLN A 303 -6.69 5.28 26.36
N ARG A 304 -5.79 6.19 26.71
CA ARG A 304 -4.33 6.02 26.68
C ARG A 304 -3.79 5.67 25.28
N THR A 305 -4.46 6.17 24.26
CA THR A 305 -3.93 6.15 22.89
C THR A 305 -2.72 7.08 22.80
N ASP A 306 -1.63 6.59 22.19
CA ASP A 306 -0.50 7.41 21.74
C ASP A 306 -0.43 7.33 20.20
N SER A 307 -0.66 8.47 19.54
CA SER A 307 -0.69 8.51 18.08
C SER A 307 0.10 9.70 17.54
N LYS A 308 1.00 9.41 16.61
CA LYS A 308 1.82 10.42 15.94
C LYS A 308 1.76 10.27 14.43
N GLN A 309 1.45 11.36 13.73
CA GLN A 309 1.46 11.40 12.27
C GLN A 309 2.47 12.44 11.77
N THR A 310 3.35 12.03 10.87
CA THR A 310 4.38 12.90 10.29
C THR A 310 4.39 12.73 8.77
N ASN A 311 4.27 13.86 8.04
CA ASN A 311 4.39 13.85 6.58
C ASN A 311 5.37 14.94 6.14
N ASN A 312 6.50 14.52 5.55
CA ASN A 312 7.53 15.41 5.06
C ASN A 312 7.69 15.29 3.54
N ASN A 313 7.78 16.41 2.85
CA ASN A 313 7.86 16.44 1.40
C ASN A 313 8.98 17.35 0.94
N LEU A 314 9.89 16.80 0.13
CA LEU A 314 11.02 17.47 -0.46
C LEU A 314 10.74 17.74 -1.95
N LEU A 315 10.72 19.03 -2.31
CA LEU A 315 10.49 19.47 -3.68
C LEU A 315 11.85 19.80 -4.34
N LEU A 316 12.21 19.05 -5.36
CA LEU A 316 13.49 19.23 -6.08
C LEU A 316 13.38 20.20 -7.26
N SER A 317 12.16 20.49 -7.72
CA SER A 317 11.86 21.44 -8.78
C SER A 317 10.78 22.45 -8.38
N ARG A 318 10.65 23.54 -9.14
CA ARG A 318 9.61 24.57 -8.91
C ARG A 318 8.21 24.12 -9.33
N SER A 319 8.12 23.15 -10.21
CA SER A 319 6.84 22.64 -10.73
C SER A 319 6.32 21.44 -9.93
N ALA A 320 7.17 20.80 -9.14
CA ALA A 320 6.75 19.73 -8.22
C ALA A 320 5.82 20.29 -7.12
N ARG A 321 4.87 19.46 -6.68
CA ARG A 321 3.85 19.83 -5.70
C ARG A 321 3.64 18.73 -4.67
N ALA A 322 3.30 19.16 -3.46
CA ALA A 322 2.84 18.28 -2.39
C ALA A 322 1.65 18.90 -1.68
N ASP A 323 0.58 18.12 -1.52
CA ASP A 323 -0.62 18.47 -0.76
C ASP A 323 -0.72 17.54 0.46
N SER A 324 -0.78 18.11 1.66
CA SER A 324 -0.85 17.35 2.92
C SER A 324 -2.09 17.78 3.72
N GLN A 325 -2.90 16.80 4.10
CA GLN A 325 -4.16 16.99 4.83
C GLN A 325 -4.25 16.05 6.03
N PRO A 326 -3.56 16.35 7.14
CA PRO A 326 -3.70 15.57 8.37
C PRO A 326 -5.02 15.91 9.07
N GLN A 327 -5.72 14.88 9.58
CA GLN A 327 -7.01 14.99 10.28
C GLN A 327 -6.98 14.17 11.57
N LEU A 328 -7.50 14.74 12.65
CA LEU A 328 -7.65 14.06 13.95
C LEU A 328 -9.12 14.12 14.39
N GLU A 329 -9.71 12.97 14.63
CA GLU A 329 -11.05 12.80 15.19
C GLU A 329 -10.93 12.11 16.56
N ILE A 330 -10.91 12.88 17.63
CA ILE A 330 -10.59 12.37 18.96
C ILE A 330 -11.83 12.42 19.84
N TYR A 331 -12.29 11.24 20.27
CA TYR A 331 -13.47 11.07 21.11
C TYR A 331 -13.16 10.46 22.48
N ALA A 332 -11.87 10.46 22.89
CA ALA A 332 -11.40 10.02 24.21
C ALA A 332 -10.58 11.14 24.88
N ASP A 333 -10.53 11.17 26.20
CA ASP A 333 -9.96 12.29 26.97
C ASP A 333 -8.48 12.10 27.34
N ASP A 334 -8.10 10.89 27.76
CA ASP A 334 -6.73 10.56 28.19
C ASP A 334 -5.93 10.00 27.00
N VAL A 335 -5.48 10.87 26.11
CA VAL A 335 -4.76 10.50 24.90
C VAL A 335 -3.64 11.48 24.54
N LYS A 336 -2.66 11.00 23.75
CA LYS A 336 -1.59 11.80 23.15
C LYS A 336 -1.67 11.65 21.64
N CYS A 337 -2.20 12.66 20.96
CA CYS A 337 -2.33 12.63 19.52
C CYS A 337 -1.70 13.88 18.91
N THR A 338 -0.76 13.70 18.00
CA THR A 338 -0.03 14.79 17.35
C THR A 338 0.10 14.56 15.86
N HIS A 339 0.15 15.65 15.10
CA HIS A 339 0.52 15.59 13.69
C HIS A 339 1.53 16.70 13.34
N GLY A 340 2.32 16.47 12.30
CA GLY A 340 3.23 17.45 11.72
C GLY A 340 3.38 17.22 10.22
N SER A 341 3.54 18.32 9.47
CA SER A 341 3.80 18.23 8.03
C SER A 341 4.78 19.32 7.61
N THR A 342 5.70 18.95 6.73
CA THR A 342 6.62 19.89 6.10
C THR A 342 6.63 19.73 4.59
N VAL A 343 6.72 20.87 3.87
CA VAL A 343 6.89 20.90 2.42
C VAL A 343 7.93 21.98 2.11
N GLY A 344 8.99 21.63 1.42
CA GLY A 344 10.02 22.60 1.08
C GLY A 344 11.09 22.06 0.13
N PRO A 345 11.98 22.94 -0.36
CA PRO A 345 13.16 22.57 -1.12
C PRO A 345 14.27 22.04 -0.19
N LEU A 346 15.35 21.57 -0.80
CA LEU A 346 16.60 21.29 -0.08
C LEU A 346 17.08 22.52 0.69
N ASP A 347 17.57 22.32 1.91
CA ASP A 347 18.18 23.39 2.71
C ASP A 347 19.43 23.96 2.00
N PRO A 348 19.41 25.24 1.59
CA PRO A 348 20.53 25.85 0.90
C PRO A 348 21.78 25.93 1.77
N THR A 349 21.64 25.96 3.09
CA THR A 349 22.78 25.97 4.03
C THR A 349 23.47 24.61 4.05
N ALA A 350 22.70 23.52 4.11
CA ALA A 350 23.23 22.18 4.03
C ALA A 350 23.92 21.91 2.68
N LEU A 351 23.30 22.38 1.58
CA LEU A 351 23.88 22.27 0.24
C LEU A 351 25.19 23.06 0.14
N PHE A 352 25.23 24.30 0.64
CA PHE A 352 26.44 25.12 0.68
C PHE A 352 27.57 24.46 1.49
N TYR A 353 27.23 23.88 2.64
CA TYR A 353 28.20 23.18 3.51
C TYR A 353 28.84 22.00 2.77
N LEU A 354 28.07 21.13 2.14
CA LEU A 354 28.60 19.98 1.38
C LEU A 354 29.49 20.44 0.23
N ARG A 355 29.10 21.48 -0.51
CA ARG A 355 29.87 22.05 -1.60
C ARG A 355 31.20 22.66 -1.10
N SER A 356 31.21 23.31 0.06
CA SER A 356 32.42 23.83 0.67
C SER A 356 33.42 22.74 1.10
N ARG A 357 32.97 21.51 1.20
CA ARG A 357 33.78 20.30 1.46
C ARG A 357 34.26 19.60 0.20
N GLY A 358 33.99 20.18 -0.99
CA GLY A 358 34.51 19.70 -2.27
C GLY A 358 33.57 18.84 -3.08
N LEU A 359 32.30 18.60 -2.61
CA LEU A 359 31.32 17.86 -3.40
C LEU A 359 30.80 18.70 -4.57
N GLY A 360 30.59 18.07 -5.71
CA GLY A 360 29.89 18.66 -6.83
C GLY A 360 28.41 19.00 -6.46
N VAL A 361 27.78 19.92 -7.21
CA VAL A 361 26.43 20.37 -6.87
C VAL A 361 25.42 19.23 -6.96
N GLU A 362 25.49 18.40 -7.98
CA GLU A 362 24.55 17.27 -8.17
C GLU A 362 24.80 16.16 -7.13
N GLU A 363 26.06 15.88 -6.80
CA GLU A 363 26.42 14.92 -5.76
C GLU A 363 25.91 15.37 -4.38
N ALA A 364 26.09 16.65 -4.03
CA ALA A 364 25.60 17.22 -2.78
C ALA A 364 24.05 17.19 -2.70
N ARG A 365 23.36 17.49 -3.82
CA ARG A 365 21.90 17.36 -3.92
C ARG A 365 21.46 15.92 -3.75
N GLY A 366 22.09 14.99 -4.46
CA GLY A 366 21.81 13.55 -4.36
C GLY A 366 21.94 13.04 -2.93
N LEU A 367 23.05 13.37 -2.25
CA LEU A 367 23.30 12.97 -0.86
C LEU A 367 22.24 13.51 0.12
N LEU A 368 21.88 14.79 0.03
CA LEU A 368 20.83 15.38 0.89
C LEU A 368 19.47 14.75 0.63
N THR A 369 19.14 14.53 -0.64
CA THR A 369 17.87 13.88 -1.03
C THR A 369 17.83 12.44 -0.56
N TYR A 370 18.93 11.70 -0.72
CA TYR A 370 19.07 10.35 -0.22
C TYR A 370 18.90 10.28 1.30
N GLY A 371 19.57 11.16 2.05
CA GLY A 371 19.44 11.22 3.51
C GLY A 371 18.00 11.42 3.98
N PHE A 372 17.23 12.25 3.26
CA PHE A 372 15.81 12.43 3.52
C PHE A 372 14.98 11.16 3.25
N GLY A 373 15.27 10.40 2.19
CA GLY A 373 14.63 9.12 1.89
C GLY A 373 15.06 8.00 2.84
N ALA A 374 16.33 8.00 3.25
CA ALA A 374 16.94 6.98 4.11
C ALA A 374 16.25 6.90 5.49
N GLU A 375 15.67 7.98 5.98
CA GLU A 375 14.88 8.00 7.22
C GLU A 375 13.74 6.96 7.20
N ILE A 376 13.11 6.75 6.05
CA ILE A 376 12.07 5.74 5.89
C ILE A 376 12.66 4.36 5.60
N LEU A 377 13.74 4.29 4.80
CA LEU A 377 14.42 3.01 4.52
C LEU A 377 14.92 2.34 5.81
N ASP A 378 15.41 3.13 6.77
CA ASP A 378 15.87 2.64 8.07
C ASP A 378 14.76 2.03 8.94
N ARG A 379 13.48 2.28 8.60
CA ARG A 379 12.30 1.69 9.27
C ARG A 379 11.88 0.36 8.65
N ILE A 380 12.46 -0.03 7.51
CA ILE A 380 12.14 -1.32 6.87
C ILE A 380 12.78 -2.43 7.70
N ALA A 381 11.93 -3.20 8.38
CA ALA A 381 12.36 -4.30 9.23
C ALA A 381 12.52 -5.63 8.48
N VAL A 382 12.19 -5.68 7.18
CA VAL A 382 12.26 -6.88 6.34
C VAL A 382 13.65 -6.97 5.70
N PRO A 383 14.49 -7.95 6.07
CA PRO A 383 15.81 -8.15 5.48
C PRO A 383 15.74 -8.36 3.96
N GLY A 384 16.76 -7.89 3.25
CA GLY A 384 16.84 -7.96 1.79
C GLY A 384 15.93 -6.97 1.05
N ALA A 385 14.80 -6.54 1.64
CA ALA A 385 13.96 -5.49 1.07
C ALA A 385 14.62 -4.12 1.23
N ARG A 386 15.14 -3.84 2.43
CA ARG A 386 15.85 -2.59 2.71
C ARG A 386 17.05 -2.42 1.78
N GLU A 387 17.89 -3.41 1.66
CA GLU A 387 19.13 -3.38 0.84
C GLU A 387 18.79 -3.16 -0.64
N ARG A 388 17.79 -3.86 -1.17
CA ARG A 388 17.35 -3.67 -2.57
C ARG A 388 16.82 -2.25 -2.81
N LEU A 389 15.98 -1.75 -1.92
CA LEU A 389 15.41 -0.41 -2.03
C LEU A 389 16.45 0.68 -1.84
N ASP A 390 17.41 0.48 -0.93
CA ASP A 390 18.54 1.39 -0.73
C ASP A 390 19.37 1.52 -2.01
N SER A 391 19.79 0.40 -2.59
CA SER A 391 20.56 0.40 -3.84
C SER A 391 19.78 1.06 -4.99
N GLU A 392 18.47 0.75 -5.13
CA GLU A 392 17.63 1.35 -6.17
C GLU A 392 17.47 2.87 -6.00
N ILE A 393 17.25 3.34 -4.79
CA ILE A 393 17.06 4.76 -4.52
C ILE A 393 18.38 5.52 -4.69
N ARG A 394 19.51 4.96 -4.26
CA ARG A 394 20.84 5.53 -4.55
C ARG A 394 21.06 5.68 -6.04
N ALA A 395 20.81 4.63 -6.81
CA ALA A 395 20.95 4.68 -8.26
C ALA A 395 20.08 5.77 -8.90
N ARG A 396 18.82 5.91 -8.48
CA ARG A 396 17.90 6.97 -8.97
C ARG A 396 18.37 8.38 -8.65
N LEU A 397 19.01 8.55 -7.49
CA LEU A 397 19.47 9.86 -7.02
C LEU A 397 20.93 10.17 -7.39
N GLY A 398 21.59 9.28 -8.14
CA GLY A 398 23.00 9.46 -8.54
C GLY A 398 23.98 9.42 -7.36
N VAL A 399 23.63 8.71 -6.27
CA VAL A 399 24.46 8.57 -5.08
C VAL A 399 25.28 7.28 -5.17
N PRO A 400 26.62 7.34 -5.13
CA PRO A 400 27.45 6.14 -5.16
C PRO A 400 27.14 5.18 -4.01
N GLU A 401 27.29 3.88 -4.24
CA GLU A 401 27.31 2.92 -3.15
C GLU A 401 28.47 3.23 -2.20
N MET A 402 28.21 3.28 -0.91
CA MET A 402 29.30 3.46 0.05
C MET A 402 30.13 2.17 0.09
N ALA A 403 31.40 2.28 -0.33
CA ALA A 403 32.35 1.20 -0.17
C ALA A 403 32.49 0.90 1.33
N GLY A 404 31.86 -0.19 1.83
CA GLY A 404 32.06 -0.65 3.20
C GLY A 404 30.87 -0.99 4.05
N SER A 405 29.79 -1.60 3.52
CA SER A 405 28.79 -2.26 4.38
C SER A 405 28.78 -3.79 4.20
N ALA A 406 29.97 -4.38 4.04
CA ALA A 406 30.18 -5.82 4.21
C ALA A 406 30.90 -6.03 5.55
N ALA A 407 30.12 -6.19 6.63
CA ALA A 407 30.57 -6.73 7.90
C ALA A 407 29.41 -7.46 8.60
#